data_a97efe733601b323b795d69ee5e9fced
#
_entry.id   a97efe733601b323b795d69ee5e9fced
#
_cell.length_a   1.000
_cell.length_b   1.000
_cell.length_c   1.000
_cell.angle_alpha   90.00
_cell.angle_beta   90.00
_cell.angle_gamma   90.00
#
_symmetry.space_group_name_H-M   'P 1'
#
loop_
_entity.id
_entity.type
_entity.pdbx_description
1 polymer ?
#
loop_
_entity_poly.entity_id
_entity_poly.type
_entity_poly.pdbx_seq_one_letter_code
_entity_poly.pdbx_strand_id
1 'polypeptide(L)'
;MNVADIRTLSDKEVRQIEKLAKKTKISEMLSFFEGLPRHFKVPRPLLLGSNNQFEILVDGFTTKQRAISAIRDLDEPFNPNLTLQRTLLAKRREKRLNTMRAIYSELRQGFGKVCLAEGVSECRGKIVRAHSLQKAAFRPHARNGHVYEFDPFAVKSSGIHPTLIGVNEATTFTGFCEHHDGNLFAPIEQQPFVGEPKQFFLYHYRAVAQAFYSRAYKASIFQRAFPEVNQQVPMDSLNWMTERIFLDKVDAAELRQQKLKYESRMAAQDWDAVEGYAWMGKHPPDMFAADFFAPRKDFSGRILQDSKSLMPLKWLSLTVTSSGGNALVLLCAERGSEVLRYVAGSLQRLPVQDRSNVILHYVFCQLENFILLPNWWDNVLDSDKKALVNAFNSKYFPRTLPRVCDWNLDERAS
;
A
#
# COMPACT_ATOMS: atom_id res chain seq x y z
N MET A 1 16.19 20.45 -2.33
CA MET A 1 17.08 20.02 -1.23
C MET A 1 18.01 18.96 -1.79
N ASN A 2 19.31 19.19 -1.76
CA ASN A 2 20.28 18.23 -2.30
C ASN A 2 20.33 17.03 -1.34
N VAL A 3 20.11 15.81 -1.84
CA VAL A 3 20.15 14.54 -1.06
C VAL A 3 21.55 14.30 -0.45
N ALA A 4 22.57 15.01 -0.95
CA ALA A 4 23.97 14.94 -0.48
C ALA A 4 24.21 15.46 0.95
N ASP A 5 23.27 16.23 1.53
CA ASP A 5 23.44 16.86 2.86
C ASP A 5 22.83 16.05 4.02
N ILE A 6 22.35 14.84 3.77
CA ILE A 6 21.71 14.02 4.80
C ILE A 6 22.73 13.06 5.40
N ARG A 7 23.14 13.33 6.63
CA ARG A 7 23.99 12.43 7.38
C ARG A 7 23.20 11.26 7.98
N THR A 8 23.66 10.04 7.76
CA THR A 8 23.13 8.86 8.48
C THR A 8 23.82 8.73 9.83
N LEU A 9 23.05 8.53 10.90
CA LEU A 9 23.61 8.24 12.22
C LEU A 9 24.29 6.88 12.21
N SER A 10 25.48 6.81 12.81
CA SER A 10 26.18 5.54 13.02
C SER A 10 25.46 4.69 14.08
N ASP A 11 25.67 3.37 14.05
CA ASP A 11 25.13 2.46 15.08
C ASP A 11 25.64 2.81 16.49
N LYS A 12 26.83 3.40 16.60
CA LYS A 12 27.39 3.86 17.87
C LYS A 12 26.56 5.03 18.43
N GLU A 13 26.21 5.99 17.59
CA GLU A 13 25.36 7.13 17.97
C GLU A 13 23.95 6.69 18.35
N VAL A 14 23.36 5.77 17.58
CA VAL A 14 22.02 5.20 17.89
C VAL A 14 22.04 4.49 19.25
N ARG A 15 23.05 3.63 19.51
CA ARG A 15 23.20 2.97 20.82
C ARG A 15 23.44 3.95 21.96
N GLN A 16 24.13 5.05 21.71
CA GLN A 16 24.33 6.10 22.71
C GLN A 16 22.99 6.77 23.07
N ILE A 17 22.17 7.10 22.09
CA ILE A 17 20.83 7.68 22.31
C ILE A 17 19.96 6.70 23.10
N GLU A 18 19.93 5.42 22.70
CA GLU A 18 19.17 4.36 23.42
C GLU A 18 19.61 4.21 24.86
N LYS A 19 20.93 4.32 25.11
CA LYS A 19 21.49 4.25 26.48
C LYS A 19 21.08 5.45 27.34
N LEU A 20 21.08 6.66 26.75
CA LEU A 20 20.60 7.88 27.41
C LEU A 20 19.11 7.81 27.70
N ALA A 21 18.30 7.30 26.75
CA ALA A 21 16.88 7.11 26.91
C ALA A 21 16.55 6.13 28.04
N LYS A 22 17.23 4.98 28.10
CA LYS A 22 17.06 3.99 29.17
C LYS A 22 17.41 4.53 30.56
N LYS A 23 18.32 5.49 30.65
CA LYS A 23 18.70 6.12 31.91
C LYS A 23 17.95 7.41 32.22
N THR A 24 16.95 7.73 31.41
CA THR A 24 16.13 8.95 31.54
C THR A 24 16.97 10.25 31.56
N LYS A 25 18.10 10.27 30.82
CA LYS A 25 18.99 11.44 30.73
C LYS A 25 18.56 12.39 29.63
N ILE A 26 17.41 13.00 29.79
CA ILE A 26 16.73 13.82 28.79
C ILE A 26 17.58 15.02 28.35
N SER A 27 18.21 15.73 29.29
CA SER A 27 19.07 16.87 28.96
C SER A 27 20.28 16.49 28.09
N GLU A 28 20.89 15.33 28.35
CA GLU A 28 22.00 14.80 27.54
C GLU A 28 21.51 14.37 26.13
N MET A 29 20.30 13.80 26.04
CA MET A 29 19.67 13.48 24.77
C MET A 29 19.37 14.75 23.96
N LEU A 30 18.77 15.77 24.58
CA LEU A 30 18.51 17.06 23.93
C LEU A 30 19.78 17.66 23.37
N SER A 31 20.84 17.74 24.19
CA SER A 31 22.16 18.26 23.76
C SER A 31 22.74 17.46 22.60
N PHE A 32 22.58 16.13 22.61
CA PHE A 32 23.02 15.27 21.51
C PHE A 32 22.26 15.60 20.20
N PHE A 33 20.94 15.71 20.25
CA PHE A 33 20.13 16.01 19.06
C PHE A 33 20.33 17.46 18.58
N GLU A 34 20.60 18.40 19.46
CA GLU A 34 20.97 19.77 19.10
C GLU A 34 22.30 19.85 18.32
N GLY A 35 23.21 18.92 18.54
CA GLY A 35 24.47 18.79 17.80
C GLY A 35 24.32 18.17 16.40
N LEU A 36 23.17 17.55 16.06
CA LEU A 36 22.96 16.91 14.76
C LEU A 36 22.65 17.91 13.63
N PRO A 37 22.88 17.56 12.36
CA PRO A 37 22.46 18.36 11.23
C PRO A 37 20.92 18.53 11.22
N ARG A 38 20.43 19.53 10.48
CA ARG A 38 18.98 19.85 10.41
C ARG A 38 18.16 18.64 9.98
N HIS A 39 18.71 17.79 9.12
CA HIS A 39 18.11 16.56 8.64
C HIS A 39 19.11 15.41 8.79
N PHE A 40 18.65 14.27 9.25
CA PHE A 40 19.48 13.08 9.40
C PHE A 40 18.65 11.81 9.19
N LYS A 41 19.34 10.70 8.92
CA LYS A 41 18.72 9.38 8.75
C LYS A 41 19.11 8.48 9.92
N VAL A 42 18.13 7.80 10.48
CA VAL A 42 18.35 6.78 11.51
C VAL A 42 18.40 5.42 10.81
N PRO A 43 19.47 4.63 10.94
CA PRO A 43 19.65 3.39 10.18
C PRO A 43 18.72 2.25 10.61
N ARG A 44 18.11 2.37 11.80
CA ARG A 44 17.15 1.40 12.36
C ARG A 44 16.14 2.14 13.24
N PRO A 45 14.98 1.53 13.57
CA PRO A 45 14.02 2.14 14.49
C PRO A 45 14.69 2.54 15.81
N LEU A 46 14.49 3.78 16.22
CA LEU A 46 14.97 4.32 17.49
C LEU A 46 13.80 4.42 18.46
N LEU A 47 13.85 3.63 19.54
CA LEU A 47 12.87 3.65 20.61
C LEU A 47 13.39 4.55 21.74
N LEU A 48 12.62 5.58 22.08
CA LEU A 48 12.92 6.45 23.21
C LEU A 48 12.00 6.11 24.37
N GLY A 49 12.57 5.85 25.57
CA GLY A 49 11.86 5.66 26.82
C GLY A 49 11.99 4.29 27.48
N SER A 50 11.55 4.18 28.75
CA SER A 50 11.82 3.04 29.62
C SER A 50 10.63 2.10 29.90
N ASN A 51 9.39 2.44 29.52
CA ASN A 51 8.19 1.71 29.97
C ASN A 51 7.18 1.44 28.87
N ASN A 52 7.46 0.61 27.88
CA ASN A 52 6.50 0.14 26.85
C ASN A 52 5.43 1.13 26.32
N GLN A 53 5.49 2.40 26.68
CA GLN A 53 4.55 3.48 26.30
C GLN A 53 5.12 4.42 25.23
N PHE A 54 6.28 4.11 24.68
CA PHE A 54 7.00 5.02 23.81
C PHE A 54 6.75 4.71 22.34
N GLU A 55 6.50 5.77 21.62
CA GLU A 55 6.41 5.73 20.17
C GLU A 55 7.80 5.47 19.56
N ILE A 56 7.84 4.70 18.47
CA ILE A 56 9.02 4.64 17.60
C ILE A 56 9.25 6.06 17.09
N LEU A 57 10.33 6.69 17.53
CA LEU A 57 10.59 8.07 17.20
C LEU A 57 10.82 8.23 15.71
N VAL A 58 11.62 7.33 15.13
CA VAL A 58 11.97 7.40 13.71
C VAL A 58 12.43 6.06 13.18
N ASP A 59 11.92 5.68 12.03
CA ASP A 59 12.49 4.71 11.13
C ASP A 59 12.81 5.41 9.80
N GLY A 60 14.07 5.74 9.58
CA GLY A 60 14.53 6.39 8.36
C GLY A 60 14.87 7.88 8.51
N PHE A 61 14.27 8.74 7.68
CA PHE A 61 14.57 10.17 7.63
C PHE A 61 13.81 10.97 8.69
N THR A 62 14.52 11.87 9.41
CA THR A 62 13.90 12.79 10.38
C THR A 62 14.54 14.16 10.42
N THR A 63 13.84 15.12 11.04
CA THR A 63 14.37 16.46 11.33
C THR A 63 14.81 16.57 12.78
N LYS A 64 15.86 17.36 13.03
CA LYS A 64 16.33 17.70 14.37
C LYS A 64 15.20 18.19 15.27
N GLN A 65 14.32 19.04 14.74
CA GLN A 65 13.24 19.65 15.49
C GLN A 65 12.19 18.63 15.94
N ARG A 66 11.88 17.62 15.07
CA ARG A 66 10.98 16.53 15.41
C ARG A 66 11.54 15.66 16.52
N ALA A 67 12.83 15.35 16.46
CA ALA A 67 13.51 14.58 17.49
C ALA A 67 13.53 15.31 18.84
N ILE A 68 13.85 16.60 18.84
CA ILE A 68 13.85 17.45 20.06
C ILE A 68 12.45 17.57 20.66
N SER A 69 11.41 17.79 19.83
CA SER A 69 10.02 17.84 20.31
C SER A 69 9.63 16.54 21.01
N ALA A 70 9.87 15.40 20.39
CA ALA A 70 9.55 14.11 20.97
C ALA A 70 10.29 13.82 22.28
N ILE A 71 11.53 14.34 22.45
CA ILE A 71 12.28 14.21 23.71
C ILE A 71 11.72 15.13 24.79
N ARG A 72 11.31 16.33 24.45
CA ARG A 72 10.66 17.26 25.41
C ARG A 72 9.35 16.73 25.92
N ASP A 73 8.59 15.99 25.10
CA ASP A 73 7.35 15.34 25.53
C ASP A 73 7.58 14.23 26.57
N LEU A 74 8.85 13.75 26.76
CA LEU A 74 9.22 12.79 27.79
C LEU A 74 9.50 13.45 29.16
N ASP A 75 9.73 14.76 29.20
CA ASP A 75 10.19 15.50 30.41
C ASP A 75 9.02 16.02 31.27
N GLU A 76 7.76 15.86 30.83
CA GLU A 76 6.62 16.31 31.62
C GLU A 76 6.35 15.35 32.80
N PRO A 77 6.39 15.86 34.05
CA PRO A 77 6.03 15.04 35.21
C PRO A 77 4.58 14.58 35.12
N PHE A 78 4.30 13.38 35.61
CA PHE A 78 2.98 12.75 35.64
C PHE A 78 1.93 13.71 36.25
N ASN A 79 1.16 14.38 35.38
CA ASN A 79 0.11 15.29 35.75
C ASN A 79 -1.25 14.57 35.66
N PRO A 80 -2.05 14.49 36.72
CA PRO A 80 -3.38 13.85 36.69
C PRO A 80 -4.35 14.51 35.69
N ASN A 81 -4.08 15.73 35.21
CA ASN A 81 -4.78 16.35 34.08
C ASN A 81 -4.44 15.75 32.70
N LEU A 82 -3.46 14.83 32.62
CA LEU A 82 -3.08 14.15 31.38
C LEU A 82 -4.24 13.37 30.75
N THR A 83 -5.15 12.81 31.56
CA THR A 83 -6.34 12.12 31.02
C THR A 83 -7.27 13.09 30.33
N LEU A 84 -7.47 14.28 30.88
CA LEU A 84 -8.26 15.35 30.27
C LEU A 84 -7.55 15.89 29.01
N GLN A 85 -6.24 16.12 29.07
CA GLN A 85 -5.44 16.54 27.92
C GLN A 85 -5.42 15.48 26.80
N ARG A 86 -5.25 14.19 27.15
CA ARG A 86 -5.34 13.08 26.18
C ARG A 86 -6.73 13.03 25.54
N THR A 87 -7.81 13.22 26.31
CA THR A 87 -9.18 13.27 25.78
C THR A 87 -9.39 14.49 24.88
N LEU A 88 -8.86 15.65 25.23
CA LEU A 88 -8.91 16.86 24.42
C LEU A 88 -8.07 16.73 23.14
N LEU A 89 -6.88 16.13 23.24
CA LEU A 89 -6.03 15.84 22.10
C LEU A 89 -6.69 14.83 21.16
N ALA A 90 -7.31 13.77 21.70
CA ALA A 90 -8.06 12.80 20.92
C ALA A 90 -9.26 13.45 20.21
N LYS A 91 -10.04 14.31 20.88
CA LYS A 91 -11.14 15.07 20.27
C LYS A 91 -10.64 16.04 19.20
N ARG A 92 -9.51 16.73 19.44
CA ARG A 92 -8.88 17.59 18.43
C ARG A 92 -8.40 16.81 17.23
N ARG A 93 -7.79 15.62 17.45
CA ARG A 93 -7.37 14.71 16.37
C ARG A 93 -8.56 14.25 15.56
N GLU A 94 -9.65 13.82 16.19
CA GLU A 94 -10.87 13.39 15.51
C GLU A 94 -11.51 14.52 14.69
N LYS A 95 -11.59 15.73 15.24
CA LYS A 95 -12.07 16.92 14.50
C LYS A 95 -11.21 17.19 13.26
N ARG A 96 -9.88 17.09 13.36
CA ARG A 96 -8.96 17.27 12.22
C ARG A 96 -9.15 16.18 11.17
N LEU A 97 -9.28 14.93 11.58
CA LEU A 97 -9.52 13.82 10.66
C LEU A 97 -10.84 14.00 9.91
N ASN A 98 -11.88 14.48 10.56
CA ASN A 98 -13.16 14.78 9.92
C ASN A 98 -13.06 15.93 8.92
N THR A 99 -12.32 16.99 9.25
CA THR A 99 -12.02 18.08 8.32
C THR A 99 -11.24 17.57 7.11
N MET A 100 -10.20 16.78 7.33
CA MET A 100 -9.42 16.17 6.23
C MET A 100 -10.27 15.26 5.34
N ARG A 101 -11.16 14.45 5.92
CA ARG A 101 -12.10 13.61 5.15
C ARG A 101 -13.03 14.45 4.28
N ALA A 102 -13.57 15.55 4.81
CA ALA A 102 -14.43 16.45 4.05
C ALA A 102 -13.66 17.04 2.85
N ILE A 103 -12.46 17.57 3.08
CA ILE A 103 -11.59 18.12 2.03
C ILE A 103 -11.28 17.05 0.97
N TYR A 104 -10.89 15.82 1.38
CA TYR A 104 -10.60 14.74 0.43
C TYR A 104 -11.84 14.31 -0.35
N SER A 105 -13.02 14.27 0.28
CA SER A 105 -14.27 13.95 -0.42
C SER A 105 -14.59 14.96 -1.51
N GLU A 106 -14.38 16.23 -1.24
CA GLU A 106 -14.62 17.34 -2.19
C GLU A 106 -13.60 17.31 -3.34
N LEU A 107 -12.33 17.08 -3.03
CA LEU A 107 -11.25 17.02 -4.00
C LEU A 107 -11.31 15.77 -4.90
N ARG A 108 -11.88 14.67 -4.42
CA ARG A 108 -12.13 13.44 -5.22
C ARG A 108 -12.96 13.73 -6.47
N GLN A 109 -13.92 14.61 -6.38
CA GLN A 109 -14.80 14.96 -7.50
C GLN A 109 -14.06 15.72 -8.63
N GLY A 110 -12.94 16.38 -8.29
CA GLY A 110 -12.16 17.21 -9.21
C GLY A 110 -10.94 16.51 -9.83
N PHE A 111 -10.67 15.23 -9.53
CA PHE A 111 -9.55 14.53 -10.18
C PHE A 111 -9.89 14.19 -11.64
N GLY A 112 -8.94 14.47 -12.55
CA GLY A 112 -9.17 14.39 -13.97
C GLY A 112 -9.57 13.00 -14.47
N LYS A 113 -10.57 12.98 -15.32
CA LYS A 113 -10.95 11.82 -16.12
C LYS A 113 -10.01 11.74 -17.30
N VAL A 114 -9.11 10.77 -17.33
CA VAL A 114 -8.10 10.59 -18.37
C VAL A 114 -8.13 9.17 -18.90
N CYS A 115 -7.83 8.97 -20.17
CA CYS A 115 -7.57 7.64 -20.69
C CYS A 115 -6.06 7.36 -20.59
N LEU A 116 -5.68 6.38 -19.81
CA LEU A 116 -4.28 6.01 -19.63
C LEU A 116 -3.72 5.21 -20.81
N ALA A 117 -4.56 4.69 -21.70
CA ALA A 117 -4.18 3.90 -22.87
C ALA A 117 -4.24 4.70 -24.18
N GLU A 118 -4.20 6.04 -24.12
CA GLU A 118 -4.25 6.89 -25.32
C GLU A 118 -3.09 6.64 -26.29
N GLY A 119 -1.95 6.18 -25.80
CA GLY A 119 -0.78 5.80 -26.60
C GLY A 119 -0.88 4.43 -27.28
N VAL A 120 -1.91 3.63 -26.97
CA VAL A 120 -2.09 2.27 -27.51
C VAL A 120 -2.92 2.28 -28.79
N SER A 121 -4.02 3.02 -28.80
CA SER A 121 -4.88 3.23 -29.95
C SER A 121 -5.73 4.48 -29.75
N GLU A 122 -6.53 4.85 -30.76
CA GLU A 122 -7.41 6.01 -30.69
C GLU A 122 -8.49 5.85 -29.61
N CYS A 123 -8.62 6.87 -28.74
CA CYS A 123 -9.66 6.92 -27.72
C CYS A 123 -11.04 7.15 -28.35
N ARG A 124 -12.05 6.40 -27.90
CA ARG A 124 -13.45 6.56 -28.33
C ARG A 124 -14.39 6.43 -27.12
N GLY A 125 -15.46 7.21 -27.17
CA GLY A 125 -16.43 7.28 -26.09
C GLY A 125 -15.95 8.10 -24.87
N LYS A 126 -16.76 8.10 -23.82
CA LYS A 126 -16.45 8.83 -22.57
C LYS A 126 -15.50 8.05 -21.67
N ILE A 127 -14.86 8.75 -20.75
CA ILE A 127 -14.12 8.10 -19.65
C ILE A 127 -15.11 7.42 -18.71
N VAL A 128 -14.87 6.14 -18.43
CA VAL A 128 -15.71 5.31 -17.58
C VAL A 128 -15.09 5.09 -16.20
N ARG A 129 -15.87 4.56 -15.27
CA ARG A 129 -15.38 3.99 -14.01
C ARG A 129 -14.92 2.56 -14.29
N ALA A 130 -13.68 2.44 -14.75
CA ALA A 130 -13.04 1.14 -14.96
C ALA A 130 -12.82 0.44 -13.62
N HIS A 131 -12.99 -0.87 -13.57
CA HIS A 131 -12.64 -1.67 -12.40
C HIS A 131 -11.21 -2.20 -12.54
N SER A 132 -10.38 -2.00 -11.52
CA SER A 132 -9.04 -2.62 -11.46
C SER A 132 -9.13 -4.14 -11.25
N LEU A 133 -10.20 -4.58 -10.60
CA LEU A 133 -10.60 -5.99 -10.42
C LEU A 133 -11.86 -6.25 -11.24
N GLN A 134 -11.90 -7.35 -11.96
CA GLN A 134 -13.08 -7.74 -12.77
C GLN A 134 -14.33 -7.85 -11.90
N LYS A 135 -15.27 -6.91 -12.06
CA LYS A 135 -16.51 -6.87 -11.26
C LYS A 135 -17.31 -8.17 -11.35
N ALA A 136 -17.37 -8.78 -12.53
CA ALA A 136 -18.09 -10.03 -12.75
C ALA A 136 -17.53 -11.19 -11.90
N ALA A 137 -16.23 -11.15 -11.55
CA ALA A 137 -15.60 -12.18 -10.75
C ALA A 137 -15.99 -12.13 -9.27
N PHE A 138 -16.19 -10.95 -8.69
CA PHE A 138 -16.50 -10.81 -7.26
C PHE A 138 -17.99 -10.49 -6.96
N ARG A 139 -18.73 -9.94 -7.92
CA ARG A 139 -20.14 -9.58 -7.75
C ARG A 139 -21.03 -10.74 -7.26
N PRO A 140 -20.88 -12.00 -7.73
CA PRO A 140 -21.69 -13.12 -7.24
C PRO A 140 -21.49 -13.42 -5.74
N HIS A 141 -20.36 -12.99 -5.18
CA HIS A 141 -19.99 -13.21 -3.77
C HIS A 141 -20.26 -12.00 -2.88
N ALA A 142 -20.76 -10.90 -3.45
CA ALA A 142 -21.12 -9.71 -2.70
C ALA A 142 -22.41 -9.96 -1.88
N ARG A 143 -22.48 -9.34 -0.70
CA ARG A 143 -23.70 -9.40 0.12
C ARG A 143 -24.51 -8.13 -0.07
N ASN A 144 -25.75 -8.28 -0.55
CA ASN A 144 -26.63 -7.15 -0.89
C ASN A 144 -25.95 -6.11 -1.80
N GLY A 145 -25.14 -6.58 -2.76
CA GLY A 145 -24.40 -5.73 -3.67
C GLY A 145 -23.23 -4.96 -3.05
N HIS A 146 -22.73 -5.36 -1.87
CA HIS A 146 -21.61 -4.70 -1.18
C HIS A 146 -20.47 -5.66 -0.89
N VAL A 147 -19.25 -5.09 -0.80
CA VAL A 147 -17.99 -5.72 -0.38
C VAL A 147 -17.29 -4.81 0.62
N TYR A 148 -16.27 -5.31 1.32
CA TYR A 148 -15.42 -4.48 2.17
C TYR A 148 -14.20 -3.97 1.40
N GLU A 149 -13.86 -2.69 1.57
CA GLU A 149 -12.68 -2.05 1.00
C GLU A 149 -11.96 -1.19 2.06
N PHE A 150 -10.63 -1.11 1.97
CA PHE A 150 -9.81 -0.23 2.78
C PHE A 150 -9.60 1.11 2.05
N ASP A 151 -10.43 2.10 2.38
CA ASP A 151 -10.25 3.44 1.82
C ASP A 151 -9.10 4.19 2.51
N PRO A 152 -8.00 4.50 1.81
CA PRO A 152 -6.84 5.19 2.39
C PRO A 152 -7.17 6.60 2.89
N PHE A 153 -8.31 7.17 2.48
CA PHE A 153 -8.77 8.49 2.93
C PHE A 153 -9.77 8.41 4.10
N ALA A 154 -10.29 7.22 4.42
CA ALA A 154 -11.19 7.00 5.55
C ALA A 154 -10.42 6.67 6.86
N VAL A 155 -9.37 7.45 7.15
CA VAL A 155 -8.51 7.25 8.34
C VAL A 155 -9.26 7.57 9.62
N LYS A 156 -9.28 6.64 10.58
CA LYS A 156 -9.76 6.84 11.96
C LYS A 156 -8.57 7.05 12.91
N SER A 157 -8.84 7.39 14.17
CA SER A 157 -7.81 7.47 15.21
C SER A 157 -7.08 6.14 15.43
N SER A 158 -7.77 5.00 15.18
CA SER A 158 -7.24 3.63 15.24
C SER A 158 -6.63 3.13 13.92
N GLY A 159 -6.51 3.98 12.90
CA GLY A 159 -6.02 3.61 11.57
C GLY A 159 -7.12 3.48 10.53
N ILE A 160 -6.78 2.89 9.38
CA ILE A 160 -7.71 2.59 8.29
C ILE A 160 -8.37 1.25 8.59
N HIS A 161 -9.69 1.20 8.50
CA HIS A 161 -10.51 0.00 8.69
C HIS A 161 -11.31 -0.30 7.43
N PRO A 162 -11.62 -1.57 7.15
CA PRO A 162 -12.47 -1.91 6.02
C PRO A 162 -13.89 -1.35 6.23
N THR A 163 -14.47 -0.82 5.17
CA THR A 163 -15.83 -0.29 5.14
C THR A 163 -16.62 -0.91 4.00
N LEU A 164 -17.93 -1.11 4.18
CA LEU A 164 -18.79 -1.59 3.13
C LEU A 164 -18.93 -0.55 2.02
N ILE A 165 -18.72 -0.99 0.78
CA ILE A 165 -18.84 -0.19 -0.43
C ILE A 165 -19.65 -0.97 -1.48
N GLY A 166 -20.42 -0.27 -2.30
CA GLY A 166 -21.17 -0.91 -3.39
C GLY A 166 -20.23 -1.49 -4.45
N VAL A 167 -20.56 -2.65 -5.02
CA VAL A 167 -19.79 -3.33 -6.07
C VAL A 167 -19.54 -2.46 -7.31
N ASN A 168 -20.39 -1.47 -7.56
CA ASN A 168 -20.24 -0.54 -8.67
C ASN A 168 -19.21 0.56 -8.40
N GLU A 169 -18.75 0.70 -7.17
CA GLU A 169 -17.80 1.72 -6.73
C GLU A 169 -16.49 1.11 -6.27
N ALA A 170 -16.52 -0.14 -5.76
CA ALA A 170 -15.37 -0.86 -5.28
C ALA A 170 -14.30 -0.99 -6.37
N THR A 171 -13.05 -0.70 -6.03
CA THR A 171 -11.88 -0.81 -6.91
C THR A 171 -11.96 -0.02 -8.23
N THR A 172 -12.84 0.98 -8.31
CA THR A 172 -13.01 1.77 -9.53
C THR A 172 -12.05 2.95 -9.62
N PHE A 173 -11.65 3.27 -10.84
CA PHE A 173 -10.89 4.47 -11.18
C PHE A 173 -11.26 4.99 -12.58
N THR A 174 -11.08 6.28 -12.81
CA THR A 174 -11.46 6.94 -14.09
C THR A 174 -10.23 7.04 -15.00
N GLY A 175 -9.63 5.89 -15.30
CA GLY A 175 -8.37 5.75 -16.03
C GLY A 175 -8.50 5.19 -17.45
N PHE A 176 -9.71 4.90 -17.94
CA PHE A 176 -9.92 4.40 -19.30
C PHE A 176 -11.18 4.97 -19.94
N CYS A 177 -11.18 5.11 -21.26
CA CYS A 177 -12.38 5.38 -22.04
C CYS A 177 -13.16 4.08 -22.30
N GLU A 178 -14.43 4.18 -22.68
CA GLU A 178 -15.32 3.02 -22.97
C GLU A 178 -14.67 2.04 -23.96
N HIS A 179 -14.00 2.57 -25.01
CA HIS A 179 -13.33 1.74 -26.00
C HIS A 179 -12.17 0.94 -25.42
N HIS A 180 -11.28 1.59 -24.68
CA HIS A 180 -10.12 0.92 -24.10
C HIS A 180 -10.49 -0.02 -22.95
N ASP A 181 -11.43 0.37 -22.09
CA ASP A 181 -11.87 -0.53 -21.00
C ASP A 181 -12.52 -1.80 -21.54
N GLY A 182 -13.44 -1.66 -22.51
CA GLY A 182 -14.19 -2.79 -23.06
C GLY A 182 -13.37 -3.69 -23.99
N ASN A 183 -12.51 -3.13 -24.84
CA ASN A 183 -11.82 -3.92 -25.86
C ASN A 183 -10.44 -4.43 -25.42
N LEU A 184 -9.68 -3.58 -24.70
CA LEU A 184 -8.32 -3.93 -24.28
C LEU A 184 -8.33 -5.10 -23.29
N PHE A 185 -9.27 -5.09 -22.33
CA PHE A 185 -9.34 -6.11 -21.29
C PHE A 185 -10.31 -7.26 -21.59
N ALA A 186 -10.99 -7.26 -22.75
CA ALA A 186 -11.87 -8.38 -23.15
C ALA A 186 -11.23 -9.78 -23.00
N PRO A 187 -9.93 -10.00 -23.37
CA PRO A 187 -9.31 -11.32 -23.24
C PRO A 187 -9.17 -11.84 -21.80
N ILE A 188 -9.23 -10.96 -20.81
CA ILE A 188 -9.17 -11.34 -19.38
C ILE A 188 -10.50 -11.17 -18.65
N GLU A 189 -11.49 -10.55 -19.29
CA GLU A 189 -12.82 -10.35 -18.70
C GLU A 189 -13.88 -11.30 -19.24
N GLN A 190 -13.77 -11.65 -20.53
CA GLN A 190 -14.78 -12.43 -21.24
C GLN A 190 -14.34 -13.89 -21.46
N GLN A 191 -13.08 -14.20 -21.21
CA GLN A 191 -12.51 -15.53 -21.41
C GLN A 191 -11.96 -16.08 -20.09
N PRO A 192 -12.05 -17.41 -19.88
CA PRO A 192 -11.39 -18.02 -18.75
C PRO A 192 -9.87 -17.86 -18.86
N PHE A 193 -9.21 -17.88 -17.73
CA PHE A 193 -7.75 -17.87 -17.71
C PHE A 193 -7.22 -19.25 -18.19
N VAL A 194 -6.40 -19.23 -19.24
CA VAL A 194 -5.79 -20.44 -19.84
C VAL A 194 -4.25 -20.39 -19.85
N GLY A 195 -3.65 -19.31 -19.33
CA GLY A 195 -2.20 -19.18 -19.22
C GLY A 195 -1.53 -18.61 -20.47
N GLU A 196 -2.27 -17.99 -21.39
CA GLU A 196 -1.67 -17.34 -22.55
C GLU A 196 -0.83 -16.12 -22.17
N PRO A 197 0.31 -15.85 -22.84
CA PRO A 197 1.17 -14.68 -22.59
C PRO A 197 0.39 -13.37 -22.62
N LYS A 198 -0.58 -13.22 -23.53
CA LYS A 198 -1.46 -12.05 -23.61
C LYS A 198 -2.30 -11.84 -22.35
N GLN A 199 -2.77 -12.92 -21.71
CA GLN A 199 -3.54 -12.80 -20.47
C GLN A 199 -2.66 -12.33 -19.31
N PHE A 200 -1.46 -12.91 -19.14
CA PHE A 200 -0.48 -12.44 -18.14
C PHE A 200 -0.15 -10.96 -18.35
N PHE A 201 0.12 -10.56 -19.59
CA PHE A 201 0.43 -9.19 -19.94
C PHE A 201 -0.72 -8.22 -19.58
N LEU A 202 -1.96 -8.55 -19.91
CA LEU A 202 -3.11 -7.69 -19.67
C LEU A 202 -3.46 -7.55 -18.19
N TYR A 203 -3.37 -8.63 -17.40
CA TYR A 203 -3.50 -8.54 -15.94
C TYR A 203 -2.41 -7.65 -15.34
N HIS A 204 -1.17 -7.82 -15.78
CA HIS A 204 -0.04 -7.00 -15.36
C HIS A 204 -0.23 -5.53 -15.72
N TYR A 205 -0.54 -5.22 -16.98
CA TYR A 205 -0.75 -3.85 -17.45
C TYR A 205 -1.90 -3.15 -16.73
N ARG A 206 -3.01 -3.84 -16.45
CA ARG A 206 -4.12 -3.27 -15.68
C ARG A 206 -3.66 -2.87 -14.27
N ALA A 207 -2.87 -3.69 -13.61
CA ALA A 207 -2.32 -3.38 -12.30
C ALA A 207 -1.35 -2.19 -12.36
N VAL A 208 -0.47 -2.11 -13.37
CA VAL A 208 0.44 -0.98 -13.61
C VAL A 208 -0.34 0.33 -13.81
N ALA A 209 -1.35 0.31 -14.67
CA ALA A 209 -2.17 1.49 -14.97
C ALA A 209 -2.92 1.99 -13.72
N GLN A 210 -3.48 1.07 -12.94
CA GLN A 210 -4.17 1.39 -11.69
C GLN A 210 -3.21 1.96 -10.63
N ALA A 211 -2.03 1.36 -10.46
CA ALA A 211 -1.03 1.84 -9.51
C ALA A 211 -0.55 3.26 -9.87
N PHE A 212 -0.26 3.51 -11.15
CA PHE A 212 0.09 4.85 -11.63
C PHE A 212 -1.03 5.86 -11.35
N TYR A 213 -2.28 5.52 -11.73
CA TYR A 213 -3.43 6.39 -11.47
C TYR A 213 -3.58 6.70 -9.97
N SER A 214 -3.50 5.68 -9.12
CA SER A 214 -3.64 5.82 -7.66
C SER A 214 -2.58 6.76 -7.07
N ARG A 215 -1.30 6.65 -7.48
CA ARG A 215 -0.21 7.51 -7.00
C ARG A 215 -0.35 8.94 -7.51
N ALA A 216 -0.63 9.12 -8.79
CA ALA A 216 -0.87 10.44 -9.37
C ALA A 216 -2.08 11.13 -8.74
N TYR A 217 -3.15 10.37 -8.49
CA TYR A 217 -4.36 10.83 -7.82
C TYR A 217 -4.07 11.29 -6.38
N LYS A 218 -3.40 10.46 -5.57
CA LYS A 218 -3.02 10.80 -4.19
C LYS A 218 -2.15 12.06 -4.15
N ALA A 219 -1.11 12.12 -4.98
CA ALA A 219 -0.24 13.30 -5.05
C ALA A 219 -1.02 14.58 -5.39
N SER A 220 -1.94 14.50 -6.35
CA SER A 220 -2.80 15.64 -6.75
C SER A 220 -3.75 16.08 -5.65
N ILE A 221 -4.38 15.15 -4.93
CA ILE A 221 -5.28 15.46 -3.82
C ILE A 221 -4.50 16.13 -2.68
N PHE A 222 -3.41 15.53 -2.23
CA PHE A 222 -2.60 16.11 -1.17
C PHE A 222 -2.07 17.50 -1.53
N GLN A 223 -1.63 17.69 -2.80
CA GLN A 223 -1.17 18.99 -3.26
C GLN A 223 -2.27 20.06 -3.26
N ARG A 224 -3.50 19.70 -3.64
CA ARG A 224 -4.64 20.64 -3.61
C ARG A 224 -5.13 20.90 -2.20
N ALA A 225 -5.13 19.91 -1.34
CA ALA A 225 -5.54 20.07 0.06
C ALA A 225 -4.53 20.91 0.89
N PHE A 226 -3.26 20.92 0.49
CA PHE A 226 -2.18 21.55 1.26
C PHE A 226 -2.41 23.01 1.60
N PRO A 227 -2.85 23.91 0.69
CA PRO A 227 -3.10 25.33 1.02
C PRO A 227 -4.18 25.53 2.08
N GLU A 228 -5.25 24.71 2.05
CA GLU A 228 -6.38 24.83 2.98
C GLU A 228 -6.06 24.24 4.36
N VAL A 229 -5.23 23.20 4.37
CA VAL A 229 -4.82 22.48 5.59
C VAL A 229 -3.69 23.23 6.31
N ASN A 230 -2.85 23.96 5.58
CA ASN A 230 -1.66 24.63 6.09
C ASN A 230 -1.95 25.59 7.28
N GLN A 231 -3.12 26.23 7.31
CA GLN A 231 -3.50 27.14 8.39
C GLN A 231 -4.13 26.44 9.61
N GLN A 232 -4.46 25.15 9.50
CA GLN A 232 -5.28 24.44 10.48
C GLN A 232 -4.57 23.28 11.19
N VAL A 233 -3.39 22.87 10.71
CA VAL A 233 -2.67 21.71 11.24
C VAL A 233 -1.28 22.09 11.77
N PRO A 234 -0.76 21.33 12.76
CA PRO A 234 0.59 21.52 13.26
C PRO A 234 1.66 21.34 12.19
N MET A 235 2.81 21.98 12.38
CA MET A 235 3.96 21.92 11.48
C MET A 235 4.42 20.48 11.16
N ASP A 236 4.38 19.56 12.14
CA ASP A 236 4.75 18.15 11.93
C ASP A 236 3.82 17.44 10.94
N SER A 237 2.52 17.75 10.98
CA SER A 237 1.55 17.24 10.00
C SER A 237 1.80 17.81 8.61
N LEU A 238 2.20 19.08 8.51
CA LEU A 238 2.58 19.72 7.25
C LEU A 238 3.86 19.11 6.66
N ASN A 239 4.85 18.87 7.50
CA ASN A 239 6.10 18.21 7.08
C ASN A 239 5.81 16.80 6.54
N TRP A 240 4.99 16.03 7.26
CA TRP A 240 4.56 14.70 6.80
C TRP A 240 3.80 14.78 5.46
N MET A 241 2.88 15.72 5.31
CA MET A 241 2.14 15.91 4.05
C MET A 241 3.07 16.29 2.90
N THR A 242 4.01 17.20 3.13
CA THR A 242 5.01 17.61 2.12
C THR A 242 5.87 16.43 1.68
N GLU A 243 6.36 15.65 2.64
CA GLU A 243 7.12 14.43 2.37
C GLU A 243 6.27 13.43 1.58
N ARG A 244 5.01 13.23 1.97
CA ARG A 244 4.09 12.32 1.29
C ARG A 244 3.79 12.77 -0.14
N ILE A 245 3.53 14.04 -0.38
CA ILE A 245 3.33 14.61 -1.73
C ILE A 245 4.57 14.36 -2.59
N PHE A 246 5.74 14.58 -2.03
CA PHE A 246 7.00 14.37 -2.75
C PHE A 246 7.18 12.89 -3.13
N LEU A 247 7.01 11.99 -2.18
CA LEU A 247 7.14 10.53 -2.42
C LEU A 247 6.10 10.03 -3.44
N ASP A 248 4.84 10.42 -3.30
CA ASP A 248 3.80 10.01 -4.25
C ASP A 248 4.06 10.56 -5.67
N LYS A 249 4.68 11.74 -5.81
CA LYS A 249 5.10 12.27 -7.13
C LYS A 249 6.27 11.48 -7.72
N VAL A 250 7.26 11.12 -6.91
CA VAL A 250 8.38 10.28 -7.36
C VAL A 250 7.88 8.92 -7.80
N ASP A 251 7.06 8.27 -6.98
CA ASP A 251 6.43 6.99 -7.32
C ASP A 251 5.59 7.09 -8.60
N ALA A 252 4.79 8.15 -8.75
CA ALA A 252 3.97 8.37 -9.95
C ALA A 252 4.83 8.56 -11.21
N ALA A 253 5.97 9.25 -11.11
CA ALA A 253 6.88 9.42 -12.23
C ALA A 253 7.52 8.10 -12.66
N GLU A 254 7.95 7.28 -11.71
CA GLU A 254 8.50 5.94 -11.99
C GLU A 254 7.43 5.02 -12.59
N LEU A 255 6.25 4.97 -12.00
CA LEU A 255 5.12 4.17 -12.50
C LEU A 255 4.67 4.61 -13.89
N ARG A 256 4.77 5.92 -14.21
CA ARG A 256 4.52 6.43 -15.56
C ARG A 256 5.49 5.84 -16.58
N GLN A 257 6.77 5.76 -16.25
CA GLN A 257 7.77 5.14 -17.11
C GLN A 257 7.47 3.65 -17.34
N GLN A 258 7.12 2.92 -16.28
CA GLN A 258 6.71 1.51 -16.40
C GLN A 258 5.47 1.39 -17.31
N LYS A 259 4.46 2.23 -17.11
CA LYS A 259 3.25 2.23 -17.95
C LYS A 259 3.58 2.45 -19.44
N LEU A 260 4.35 3.48 -19.74
CA LEU A 260 4.74 3.80 -21.13
C LEU A 260 5.54 2.65 -21.79
N LYS A 261 6.40 1.99 -21.03
CA LYS A 261 7.14 0.82 -21.48
C LYS A 261 6.20 -0.32 -21.89
N TYR A 262 5.21 -0.66 -21.07
CA TYR A 262 4.25 -1.71 -21.41
C TYR A 262 3.29 -1.31 -22.53
N GLU A 263 2.95 -0.04 -22.69
CA GLU A 263 2.18 0.45 -23.83
C GLU A 263 2.95 0.29 -25.16
N SER A 264 4.24 0.59 -25.16
CA SER A 264 5.10 0.36 -26.32
C SER A 264 5.18 -1.14 -26.67
N ARG A 265 5.30 -2.03 -25.66
CA ARG A 265 5.27 -3.49 -25.87
C ARG A 265 3.91 -3.97 -26.40
N MET A 266 2.83 -3.42 -25.88
CA MET A 266 1.47 -3.72 -26.33
C MET A 266 1.23 -3.30 -27.78
N ALA A 267 1.68 -2.11 -28.16
CA ALA A 267 1.59 -1.62 -29.55
C ALA A 267 2.39 -2.52 -30.51
N ALA A 268 3.51 -3.07 -30.06
CA ALA A 268 4.31 -4.06 -30.80
C ALA A 268 3.75 -5.49 -30.72
N GLN A 269 2.65 -5.73 -30.02
CA GLN A 269 2.09 -7.05 -29.70
C GLN A 269 3.10 -8.02 -29.04
N ASP A 270 4.09 -7.45 -28.33
CA ASP A 270 5.11 -8.22 -27.60
C ASP A 270 4.55 -8.67 -26.23
N TRP A 271 3.64 -9.65 -26.30
CA TRP A 271 2.99 -10.21 -25.11
C TRP A 271 3.96 -10.97 -24.21
N ASP A 272 5.04 -11.46 -24.80
CA ASP A 272 6.10 -12.19 -24.11
C ASP A 272 7.03 -11.28 -23.28
N ALA A 273 6.87 -9.96 -23.35
CA ALA A 273 7.60 -9.01 -22.51
C ALA A 273 7.26 -9.16 -21.01
N VAL A 274 6.13 -9.80 -20.70
CA VAL A 274 5.71 -10.14 -19.33
C VAL A 274 5.72 -11.65 -19.17
N GLU A 275 6.32 -12.12 -18.09
CA GLU A 275 6.22 -13.50 -17.64
C GLU A 275 5.44 -13.58 -16.33
N GLY A 276 4.83 -14.74 -16.04
CA GLY A 276 4.04 -14.90 -14.84
C GLY A 276 3.98 -16.33 -14.34
N TYR A 277 3.61 -16.45 -13.08
CA TYR A 277 3.26 -17.71 -12.42
C TYR A 277 1.79 -17.67 -12.05
N ALA A 278 1.10 -18.80 -12.21
CA ALA A 278 -0.31 -18.96 -11.91
C ALA A 278 -0.55 -20.12 -10.93
N TRP A 279 -1.40 -19.88 -9.94
CA TRP A 279 -1.92 -20.89 -9.02
C TRP A 279 -3.43 -20.90 -9.09
N MET A 280 -4.02 -22.06 -9.22
CA MET A 280 -5.48 -22.25 -9.22
C MET A 280 -5.91 -22.91 -7.92
N GLY A 281 -6.93 -22.33 -7.29
CA GLY A 281 -7.59 -22.93 -6.13
C GLY A 281 -8.70 -23.89 -6.53
N LYS A 282 -9.17 -24.68 -5.58
CA LYS A 282 -10.39 -25.51 -5.72
C LYS A 282 -11.64 -24.79 -5.20
N HIS A 283 -11.43 -23.68 -4.49
CA HIS A 283 -12.47 -22.86 -3.90
C HIS A 283 -12.35 -21.42 -4.39
N PRO A 284 -13.43 -20.62 -4.42
CA PRO A 284 -13.35 -19.21 -4.73
C PRO A 284 -12.49 -18.47 -3.68
N PRO A 285 -11.86 -17.35 -4.04
CA PRO A 285 -11.08 -16.58 -3.07
C PRO A 285 -12.01 -15.81 -2.12
N ASP A 286 -11.55 -15.63 -0.87
CA ASP A 286 -12.26 -14.83 0.15
C ASP A 286 -11.99 -13.32 0.00
N MET A 287 -11.04 -12.96 -0.86
CA MET A 287 -10.67 -11.62 -1.20
C MET A 287 -10.26 -11.53 -2.67
N PHE A 288 -10.36 -10.33 -3.22
CA PHE A 288 -9.86 -10.01 -4.55
C PHE A 288 -8.85 -8.88 -4.44
N ALA A 289 -7.75 -9.00 -5.16
CA ALA A 289 -6.66 -8.02 -5.13
C ALA A 289 -6.03 -7.88 -6.53
N ALA A 290 -5.61 -6.67 -6.88
CA ALA A 290 -4.74 -6.42 -8.03
C ALA A 290 -3.91 -5.18 -7.76
N ASP A 291 -2.60 -5.33 -7.65
CA ASP A 291 -1.71 -4.22 -7.43
C ASP A 291 -0.37 -4.43 -8.14
N PHE A 292 0.30 -3.32 -8.45
CA PHE A 292 1.66 -3.30 -8.97
C PHE A 292 2.55 -2.59 -7.97
N PHE A 293 3.51 -3.29 -7.42
CA PHE A 293 4.29 -2.84 -6.27
C PHE A 293 5.71 -3.40 -6.28
N ALA A 294 6.57 -2.78 -5.48
CA ALA A 294 7.92 -3.24 -5.26
C ALA A 294 7.97 -4.09 -3.97
N PRO A 295 8.06 -5.43 -4.06
CA PRO A 295 8.01 -6.31 -2.90
C PRO A 295 9.23 -6.12 -2.02
N ARG A 296 9.02 -5.80 -0.74
CA ARG A 296 10.10 -5.69 0.25
C ARG A 296 10.56 -7.04 0.77
N LYS A 297 9.66 -8.01 0.82
CA LYS A 297 9.90 -9.38 1.29
C LYS A 297 9.24 -10.38 0.36
N ASP A 298 9.75 -11.60 0.34
CA ASP A 298 9.04 -12.74 -0.25
C ASP A 298 8.03 -13.36 0.72
N PHE A 299 7.34 -14.42 0.30
CA PHE A 299 6.34 -15.09 1.13
C PHE A 299 6.94 -15.82 2.35
N SER A 300 8.24 -16.08 2.36
CA SER A 300 8.94 -16.63 3.54
C SER A 300 9.39 -15.55 4.54
N GLY A 301 9.20 -14.28 4.21
CA GLY A 301 9.65 -13.15 5.02
C GLY A 301 11.09 -12.70 4.77
N ARG A 302 11.79 -13.31 3.78
CA ARG A 302 13.15 -12.89 3.37
C ARG A 302 13.07 -11.49 2.75
N ILE A 303 13.99 -10.60 3.16
CA ILE A 303 14.11 -9.26 2.58
C ILE A 303 14.67 -9.37 1.16
N LEU A 304 13.98 -8.80 0.19
CA LEU A 304 14.35 -8.76 -1.22
C LEU A 304 14.98 -7.44 -1.61
N GLN A 305 14.41 -6.34 -1.14
CA GLN A 305 14.86 -4.99 -1.43
C GLN A 305 14.43 -4.01 -0.34
N ASP A 306 15.17 -2.92 -0.22
CA ASP A 306 14.81 -1.82 0.66
C ASP A 306 14.19 -0.69 -0.16
N SER A 307 12.93 -0.35 0.12
CA SER A 307 12.22 0.76 -0.53
C SER A 307 12.86 2.13 -0.27
N LYS A 308 13.80 2.21 0.67
CA LYS A 308 14.58 3.42 0.98
C LYS A 308 15.93 3.43 0.26
N SER A 309 16.26 2.39 -0.50
CA SER A 309 17.49 2.31 -1.29
C SER A 309 17.43 3.31 -2.44
N LEU A 310 18.59 3.84 -2.82
CA LEU A 310 18.76 4.65 -4.04
C LEU A 310 18.82 3.77 -5.32
N MET A 311 18.88 2.45 -5.16
CA MET A 311 18.87 1.51 -6.28
C MET A 311 17.45 1.44 -6.89
N PRO A 312 17.35 1.29 -8.23
CA PRO A 312 16.06 1.10 -8.88
C PRO A 312 15.29 -0.06 -8.27
N LEU A 313 14.03 0.19 -7.94
CA LEU A 313 13.16 -0.85 -7.39
C LEU A 313 12.81 -1.90 -8.45
N LYS A 314 12.67 -3.13 -8.01
CA LYS A 314 12.17 -4.24 -8.84
C LYS A 314 10.67 -4.41 -8.57
N TRP A 315 9.89 -4.33 -9.62
CA TRP A 315 8.43 -4.31 -9.55
C TRP A 315 7.84 -5.63 -10.00
N LEU A 316 6.69 -5.99 -9.43
CA LEU A 316 5.82 -7.06 -9.91
C LEU A 316 4.36 -6.72 -9.66
N SER A 317 3.46 -7.42 -10.34
CA SER A 317 2.02 -7.40 -10.01
C SER A 317 1.61 -8.70 -9.32
N LEU A 318 0.71 -8.55 -8.35
CA LEU A 318 -0.02 -9.66 -7.73
C LEU A 318 -1.50 -9.44 -8.00
N THR A 319 -2.14 -10.44 -8.60
CA THR A 319 -3.60 -10.46 -8.79
C THR A 319 -4.17 -11.70 -8.09
N VAL A 320 -5.20 -11.48 -7.28
CA VAL A 320 -6.05 -12.54 -6.72
C VAL A 320 -7.45 -12.30 -7.28
N THR A 321 -7.96 -13.23 -8.05
CA THR A 321 -9.27 -13.15 -8.72
C THR A 321 -9.93 -14.52 -8.79
N SER A 322 -11.03 -14.65 -9.52
CA SER A 322 -11.69 -15.92 -9.77
C SER A 322 -11.69 -16.23 -11.26
N SER A 323 -11.43 -17.48 -11.60
CA SER A 323 -11.59 -18.03 -12.96
C SER A 323 -12.36 -19.34 -12.89
N GLY A 324 -13.51 -19.43 -13.59
CA GLY A 324 -14.37 -20.61 -13.52
C GLY A 324 -14.92 -20.92 -12.12
N GLY A 325 -15.11 -19.89 -11.28
CA GLY A 325 -15.59 -20.04 -9.90
C GLY A 325 -14.50 -20.40 -8.88
N ASN A 326 -13.26 -20.64 -9.31
CA ASN A 326 -12.13 -21.01 -8.47
C ASN A 326 -11.17 -19.84 -8.28
N ALA A 327 -10.42 -19.82 -7.17
CA ALA A 327 -9.39 -18.82 -6.95
C ALA A 327 -8.31 -18.91 -8.04
N LEU A 328 -7.90 -17.76 -8.54
CA LEU A 328 -6.76 -17.59 -9.44
C LEU A 328 -5.80 -16.57 -8.82
N VAL A 329 -4.57 -16.97 -8.59
CA VAL A 329 -3.51 -16.09 -8.12
C VAL A 329 -2.45 -15.97 -9.21
N LEU A 330 -2.14 -14.74 -9.60
CA LEU A 330 -1.15 -14.42 -10.62
C LEU A 330 -0.05 -13.56 -10.03
N LEU A 331 1.19 -13.94 -10.24
CA LEU A 331 2.37 -13.10 -10.05
C LEU A 331 2.97 -12.84 -11.42
N CYS A 332 3.09 -11.57 -11.82
CA CYS A 332 3.66 -11.21 -13.10
C CYS A 332 4.71 -10.11 -12.94
N ALA A 333 5.71 -10.16 -13.82
CA ALA A 333 6.71 -9.10 -13.95
C ALA A 333 7.28 -9.10 -15.36
N GLU A 334 8.18 -8.15 -15.62
CA GLU A 334 8.97 -8.15 -16.84
C GLU A 334 9.73 -9.47 -16.98
N ARG A 335 9.80 -9.98 -18.21
CA ARG A 335 10.53 -11.21 -18.53
C ARG A 335 11.98 -11.17 -18.04
N GLY A 336 12.41 -12.24 -17.39
CA GLY A 336 13.74 -12.36 -16.80
C GLY A 336 13.85 -11.75 -15.38
N SER A 337 12.73 -11.35 -14.77
CA SER A 337 12.71 -10.77 -13.43
C SER A 337 13.17 -11.76 -12.36
N GLU A 338 14.33 -11.47 -11.74
CA GLU A 338 14.80 -12.27 -10.61
C GLU A 338 13.88 -12.18 -9.40
N VAL A 339 13.32 -11.00 -9.13
CA VAL A 339 12.43 -10.80 -7.99
C VAL A 339 11.14 -11.62 -8.14
N LEU A 340 10.62 -11.75 -9.37
CA LEU A 340 9.49 -12.63 -9.64
C LEU A 340 9.81 -14.08 -9.30
N ARG A 341 10.96 -14.58 -9.77
CA ARG A 341 11.41 -15.95 -9.49
C ARG A 341 11.60 -16.23 -8.01
N TYR A 342 12.17 -15.27 -7.25
CA TYR A 342 12.33 -15.41 -5.80
C TYR A 342 10.98 -15.42 -5.07
N VAL A 343 10.08 -14.53 -5.41
CA VAL A 343 8.75 -14.45 -4.80
C VAL A 343 7.93 -15.69 -5.13
N ALA A 344 7.83 -16.07 -6.42
CA ALA A 344 7.11 -17.27 -6.85
C ALA A 344 7.71 -18.54 -6.21
N GLY A 345 9.02 -18.71 -6.26
CA GLY A 345 9.70 -19.86 -5.66
C GLY A 345 9.52 -19.93 -4.14
N SER A 346 9.36 -18.81 -3.45
CA SER A 346 9.05 -18.83 -2.01
C SER A 346 7.65 -19.37 -1.73
N LEU A 347 6.67 -19.07 -2.59
CA LEU A 347 5.31 -19.61 -2.49
C LEU A 347 5.24 -21.09 -2.83
N GLN A 348 5.96 -21.51 -3.88
CA GLN A 348 6.03 -22.90 -4.30
C GLN A 348 6.55 -23.83 -3.22
N ARG A 349 7.54 -23.37 -2.43
CA ARG A 349 8.12 -24.14 -1.31
C ARG A 349 7.20 -24.31 -0.12
N LEU A 350 6.12 -23.54 -0.03
CA LEU A 350 5.14 -23.68 1.04
C LEU A 350 4.22 -24.88 0.81
N PRO A 351 3.80 -25.57 1.87
CA PRO A 351 2.74 -26.57 1.79
C PRO A 351 1.47 -25.95 1.16
N VAL A 352 0.78 -26.72 0.32
CA VAL A 352 -0.42 -26.25 -0.41
C VAL A 352 -1.44 -25.62 0.53
N GLN A 353 -1.69 -26.25 1.69
CA GLN A 353 -2.63 -25.78 2.70
C GLN A 353 -2.25 -24.42 3.36
N ASP A 354 -1.02 -23.96 3.23
CA ASP A 354 -0.56 -22.71 3.82
C ASP A 354 -0.53 -21.55 2.82
N ARG A 355 -0.51 -21.85 1.50
CA ARG A 355 -0.33 -20.87 0.42
C ARG A 355 -1.40 -19.77 0.44
N SER A 356 -2.67 -20.14 0.53
CA SER A 356 -3.80 -19.20 0.54
C SER A 356 -3.67 -18.20 1.69
N ASN A 357 -3.39 -18.71 2.87
CA ASN A 357 -3.28 -17.89 4.07
C ASN A 357 -2.08 -16.94 4.02
N VAL A 358 -0.94 -17.41 3.52
CA VAL A 358 0.25 -16.57 3.35
C VAL A 358 0.02 -15.49 2.30
N ILE A 359 -0.66 -15.78 1.18
CA ILE A 359 -1.03 -14.78 0.16
C ILE A 359 -1.95 -13.73 0.77
N LEU A 360 -2.97 -14.13 1.52
CA LEU A 360 -3.89 -13.21 2.18
C LEU A 360 -3.13 -12.23 3.08
N HIS A 361 -2.26 -12.73 3.95
CA HIS A 361 -1.44 -11.89 4.81
C HIS A 361 -0.49 -10.99 4.02
N TYR A 362 0.08 -11.50 2.93
CA TYR A 362 0.95 -10.74 2.05
C TYR A 362 0.22 -9.55 1.44
N VAL A 363 -1.02 -9.75 1.00
CA VAL A 363 -1.89 -8.69 0.48
C VAL A 363 -2.11 -7.62 1.54
N PHE A 364 -2.50 -7.97 2.75
CA PHE A 364 -2.69 -6.99 3.84
C PHE A 364 -1.42 -6.18 4.14
N CYS A 365 -0.24 -6.80 4.05
CA CYS A 365 1.02 -6.14 4.36
C CYS A 365 1.59 -5.29 3.22
N GLN A 366 1.34 -5.65 1.96
CA GLN A 366 2.05 -5.08 0.81
C GLN A 366 1.14 -4.27 -0.12
N LEU A 367 -0.13 -4.66 -0.28
CA LEU A 367 -1.03 -4.11 -1.28
C LEU A 367 -1.94 -3.03 -0.70
N GLU A 368 -2.48 -2.19 -1.58
CA GLU A 368 -3.44 -1.15 -1.26
C GLU A 368 -4.79 -1.35 -1.98
N ASN A 369 -4.80 -2.05 -3.12
CA ASN A 369 -5.97 -2.24 -3.96
C ASN A 369 -6.51 -3.67 -3.82
N PHE A 370 -7.41 -3.87 -2.87
CA PHE A 370 -8.09 -5.15 -2.64
C PHE A 370 -9.43 -4.97 -1.93
N ILE A 371 -10.28 -5.96 -2.06
CA ILE A 371 -11.58 -6.08 -1.39
C ILE A 371 -11.68 -7.40 -0.63
N LEU A 372 -12.53 -7.40 0.39
CA LEU A 372 -12.84 -8.59 1.19
C LEU A 372 -14.31 -8.96 0.98
N LEU A 373 -14.57 -10.24 0.89
CA LEU A 373 -15.95 -10.73 0.78
C LEU A 373 -16.65 -10.68 2.15
N PRO A 374 -17.85 -10.11 2.24
CA PRO A 374 -18.55 -9.95 3.52
C PRO A 374 -18.82 -11.27 4.24
N ASN A 375 -19.18 -12.33 3.49
CA ASN A 375 -19.48 -13.63 4.09
C ASN A 375 -18.25 -14.24 4.79
N TRP A 376 -17.05 -13.97 4.30
CA TRP A 376 -15.81 -14.39 4.95
C TRP A 376 -15.44 -13.42 6.08
N TRP A 377 -15.35 -12.11 5.78
CA TRP A 377 -14.84 -11.12 6.74
C TRP A 377 -15.65 -11.08 8.04
N ASP A 378 -16.97 -11.15 7.94
CA ASP A 378 -17.83 -11.10 9.13
C ASP A 378 -17.67 -12.32 10.04
N ASN A 379 -17.27 -13.46 9.48
CA ASN A 379 -17.05 -14.72 10.22
C ASN A 379 -15.60 -14.88 10.74
N VAL A 380 -14.65 -14.03 10.33
CA VAL A 380 -13.31 -14.01 10.91
C VAL A 380 -13.39 -13.58 12.39
N LEU A 381 -12.63 -14.23 13.27
CA LEU A 381 -12.59 -13.88 14.70
C LEU A 381 -12.10 -12.44 14.90
N ASP A 382 -12.62 -11.74 15.89
CA ASP A 382 -12.27 -10.33 16.13
C ASP A 382 -10.78 -10.13 16.47
N SER A 383 -10.14 -11.12 17.11
CA SER A 383 -8.70 -11.13 17.33
C SER A 383 -7.92 -11.12 16.02
N ASP A 384 -8.38 -11.93 15.04
CA ASP A 384 -7.73 -12.08 13.75
C ASP A 384 -8.01 -10.88 12.84
N LYS A 385 -9.25 -10.34 12.85
CA LYS A 385 -9.57 -9.06 12.22
C LYS A 385 -8.64 -7.95 12.70
N LYS A 386 -8.44 -7.86 14.02
CA LYS A 386 -7.53 -6.88 14.61
C LYS A 386 -6.09 -7.09 14.15
N ALA A 387 -5.62 -8.33 14.08
CA ALA A 387 -4.28 -8.65 13.59
C ALA A 387 -4.11 -8.25 12.12
N LEU A 388 -5.08 -8.57 11.26
CA LEU A 388 -5.09 -8.22 9.83
C LEU A 388 -5.12 -6.69 9.62
N VAL A 389 -6.01 -5.98 10.33
CA VAL A 389 -6.08 -4.50 10.26
C VAL A 389 -4.77 -3.86 10.73
N ASN A 390 -4.16 -4.39 11.79
CA ASN A 390 -2.85 -3.91 12.24
C ASN A 390 -1.76 -4.18 11.21
N ALA A 391 -1.75 -5.35 10.57
CA ALA A 391 -0.80 -5.67 9.50
C ALA A 391 -0.94 -4.69 8.33
N PHE A 392 -2.16 -4.37 7.91
CA PHE A 392 -2.43 -3.38 6.87
C PHE A 392 -1.91 -1.98 7.24
N ASN A 393 -2.21 -1.50 8.45
CA ASN A 393 -1.83 -0.16 8.89
C ASN A 393 -0.33 -0.01 9.17
N SER A 394 0.32 -1.05 9.70
CA SER A 394 1.76 -1.02 10.02
C SER A 394 2.64 -1.47 8.85
N LYS A 395 2.05 -2.14 7.85
CA LYS A 395 2.79 -2.82 6.78
C LYS A 395 3.86 -3.78 7.31
N TYR A 396 3.57 -4.37 8.47
CA TYR A 396 4.45 -5.30 9.16
C TYR A 396 3.98 -6.75 9.00
N PHE A 397 4.90 -7.64 8.62
CA PHE A 397 4.68 -9.08 8.57
C PHE A 397 4.77 -9.66 9.98
N PRO A 398 3.67 -10.14 10.58
CA PRO A 398 3.71 -10.80 11.88
C PRO A 398 4.47 -12.13 11.77
N ARG A 399 5.11 -12.54 12.86
CA ARG A 399 5.84 -13.82 12.91
C ARG A 399 4.90 -15.04 12.87
N THR A 400 3.72 -14.89 13.45
CA THR A 400 2.65 -15.90 13.45
C THR A 400 1.45 -15.32 12.74
N LEU A 401 0.94 -16.05 11.76
CA LEU A 401 -0.20 -15.65 10.96
C LEU A 401 -1.43 -16.44 11.42
N PRO A 402 -2.57 -15.77 11.74
CA PRO A 402 -3.80 -16.51 11.98
C PRO A 402 -4.19 -17.27 10.71
N ARG A 403 -4.66 -18.49 10.86
CA ARG A 403 -5.14 -19.31 9.74
C ARG A 403 -6.62 -18.98 9.51
N VAL A 404 -6.91 -18.20 8.48
CA VAL A 404 -8.23 -17.60 8.26
C VAL A 404 -8.84 -17.92 6.89
N CYS A 405 -8.08 -18.54 5.98
CA CYS A 405 -8.59 -18.94 4.67
C CYS A 405 -7.89 -20.19 4.14
N ASP A 406 -8.58 -20.91 3.24
CA ASP A 406 -8.02 -22.03 2.50
C ASP A 406 -8.68 -22.11 1.11
N TRP A 407 -7.95 -21.70 0.07
CA TRP A 407 -8.41 -21.80 -1.33
C TRP A 407 -7.90 -23.05 -2.01
N ASN A 408 -7.09 -23.88 -1.30
CA ASN A 408 -6.46 -25.09 -1.81
C ASN A 408 -5.75 -24.84 -3.14
N LEU A 409 -4.72 -23.96 -3.09
CA LEU A 409 -4.00 -23.48 -4.26
C LEU A 409 -2.97 -24.51 -4.75
N ASP A 410 -3.16 -24.98 -5.97
CA ASP A 410 -2.20 -25.79 -6.71
C ASP A 410 -1.55 -24.98 -7.83
N GLU A 411 -0.28 -25.28 -8.14
CA GLU A 411 0.41 -24.64 -9.24
C GLU A 411 -0.08 -25.20 -10.58
N ARG A 412 -0.41 -24.30 -11.51
CA ARG A 412 -0.49 -24.66 -12.92
C ARG A 412 0.84 -24.31 -13.57
N ALA A 413 1.48 -25.29 -14.22
CA ALA A 413 2.56 -24.99 -15.14
C ALA A 413 2.03 -24.00 -16.20
N SER A 414 2.67 -22.87 -16.29
CA SER A 414 2.45 -21.88 -17.34
C SER A 414 3.16 -22.28 -18.61
#